data_ed7b2694d260aa99620a4ed760ec4d79
#
_entry.id   ed7b2694d260aa99620a4ed760ec4d79
#
_cell.length_a   1.000
_cell.length_b   1.000
_cell.length_c   1.000
_cell.angle_alpha   90.00
_cell.angle_beta   90.00
_cell.angle_gamma   90.00
#
_symmetry.space_group_name_H-M   'P 1'
#
loop_
_entity.id
_entity.type
_entity.pdbx_description
1 polymer ?
#
loop_
_entity_poly.entity_id
_entity_poly.type
_entity_poly.pdbx_seq_one_letter_code
_entity_poly.pdbx_strand_id
1 'polypeptide(L)' 'MAMKELVEVIAKALVDHPEAVSVLEKEEGNETVLELSVDPSDMGKVIGKQGRIAKAIRCVVKAAASREDKKAVLEIQ' A
#
# COMPACT_ATOMS: atom_id res chain seq x y z
N MET A 1 10.37 -10.55 0.65
CA MET A 1 8.97 -10.22 0.95
C MET A 1 8.31 -9.65 -0.29
N ALA A 2 7.14 -10.15 -0.65
CA ALA A 2 6.40 -9.63 -1.79
C ALA A 2 5.88 -8.22 -1.48
N MET A 3 5.72 -7.40 -2.52
CA MET A 3 5.21 -6.03 -2.35
C MET A 3 3.84 -6.00 -1.67
N LYS A 4 2.97 -6.94 -2.03
CA LYS A 4 1.65 -7.06 -1.40
C LYS A 4 1.76 -7.26 0.11
N GLU A 5 2.62 -8.19 0.53
CA GLU A 5 2.83 -8.46 1.95
C GLU A 5 3.42 -7.26 2.68
N LEU A 6 4.32 -6.54 2.02
CA LEU A 6 4.93 -5.34 2.59
C LEU A 6 3.86 -4.29 2.90
N VAL A 7 2.95 -4.04 1.95
CA VAL A 7 1.86 -3.09 2.15
C VAL A 7 0.92 -3.55 3.26
N GLU A 8 0.61 -4.86 3.28
CA GLU A 8 -0.24 -5.42 4.35
C GLU A 8 0.37 -5.20 5.73
N VAL A 9 1.66 -5.48 5.89
CA VAL A 9 2.35 -5.31 7.16
C VAL A 9 2.30 -3.86 7.63
N ILE A 10 2.59 -2.94 6.73
CA ILE A 10 2.58 -1.52 7.06
C ILE A 10 1.18 -1.06 7.45
N ALA A 11 0.17 -1.39 6.64
CA ALA A 11 -1.20 -0.97 6.89
C ALA A 11 -1.73 -1.54 8.20
N LYS A 12 -1.49 -2.82 8.44
CA LYS A 12 -1.96 -3.47 9.68
C LYS A 12 -1.33 -2.87 10.93
N ALA A 13 -0.10 -2.36 10.81
CA ALA A 13 0.59 -1.72 11.93
C ALA A 13 0.01 -0.34 12.26
N LEU A 14 -0.66 0.30 11.31
CA LEU A 14 -1.16 1.66 11.45
C LEU A 14 -2.61 1.75 11.89
N VAL A 15 -3.42 0.75 11.56
CA VAL A 15 -4.87 0.81 11.73
C VAL A 15 -5.35 0.19 13.03
N ASP A 16 -6.58 0.54 13.43
CA ASP A 16 -7.23 -0.07 14.59
C ASP A 16 -7.96 -1.36 14.23
N HIS A 17 -8.28 -1.54 12.94
CA HIS A 17 -9.01 -2.71 12.44
C HIS A 17 -8.16 -3.48 11.43
N PRO A 18 -7.09 -4.15 11.89
CA PRO A 18 -6.20 -4.86 10.96
C PRO A 18 -6.89 -5.99 10.20
N GLU A 19 -7.96 -6.56 10.73
CA GLU A 19 -8.72 -7.59 10.06
C GLU A 19 -9.45 -7.08 8.82
N ALA A 20 -9.65 -5.77 8.71
CA ALA A 20 -10.29 -5.14 7.56
C ALA A 20 -9.29 -4.74 6.47
N VAL A 21 -8.00 -4.89 6.72
CA VAL A 21 -6.97 -4.56 5.72
C VAL A 21 -6.98 -5.61 4.61
N SER A 22 -7.05 -5.13 3.37
CA SER A 22 -7.02 -5.98 2.18
C SER A 22 -6.14 -5.33 1.14
N VAL A 23 -5.29 -6.11 0.51
CA VAL A 23 -4.46 -5.63 -0.59
C VAL A 23 -4.71 -6.53 -1.79
N LEU A 24 -5.13 -5.93 -2.89
CA LEU A 24 -5.33 -6.63 -4.15
C LEU A 24 -4.19 -6.26 -5.10
N GLU A 25 -3.53 -7.25 -5.65
CA GLU A 25 -2.44 -7.05 -6.59
C GLU A 25 -2.91 -7.38 -7.99
N LYS A 26 -2.71 -6.44 -8.91
CA LYS A 26 -3.01 -6.62 -10.33
C LYS A 26 -1.77 -6.34 -11.14
N GLU A 27 -1.52 -7.13 -12.16
CA GLU A 27 -0.43 -6.88 -13.09
C GLU A 27 -0.96 -6.45 -14.44
N GLU A 28 -0.47 -5.30 -14.92
CA GLU A 28 -0.85 -4.72 -16.19
C GLU A 28 0.42 -4.38 -16.96
N GLY A 29 0.84 -5.27 -17.87
CA GLY A 29 2.09 -5.09 -18.59
C GLY A 29 3.28 -5.14 -17.64
N ASN A 30 4.07 -4.06 -17.60
CA ASN A 30 5.22 -3.94 -16.70
C ASN A 30 4.88 -3.30 -15.37
N GLU A 31 3.59 -2.99 -15.15
CA GLU A 31 3.15 -2.28 -13.98
C GLU A 31 2.39 -3.19 -13.03
N THR A 32 2.70 -3.08 -11.75
CA THR A 32 1.96 -3.77 -10.70
C THR A 32 1.12 -2.74 -9.97
N VAL A 33 -0.18 -2.95 -9.91
CA VAL A 33 -1.10 -2.06 -9.19
C VAL A 33 -1.50 -2.76 -7.90
N LEU A 34 -1.27 -2.08 -6.78
CA LEU A 34 -1.63 -2.57 -5.46
C LEU A 34 -2.79 -1.72 -4.94
N GLU A 35 -3.93 -2.35 -4.71
CA GLU A 35 -5.12 -1.67 -4.21
C GLU A 35 -5.28 -1.98 -2.73
N LEU A 36 -5.05 -0.99 -1.89
CA LEU A 36 -5.16 -1.11 -0.45
C LEU A 36 -6.54 -0.66 -0.01
N SER A 37 -7.23 -1.53 0.72
CA SER A 37 -8.52 -1.21 1.34
C SER A 37 -8.40 -1.35 2.84
N VAL A 38 -8.98 -0.40 3.58
CA VAL A 38 -9.01 -0.44 5.04
C VAL A 38 -10.42 -0.09 5.51
N ASP A 39 -10.67 -0.28 6.80
CA ASP A 39 -11.92 0.18 7.39
C ASP A 39 -12.05 1.69 7.17
N PRO A 40 -13.22 2.20 6.77
CA PRO A 40 -13.38 3.64 6.53
C PRO A 40 -12.96 4.51 7.70
N SER A 41 -13.14 4.04 8.93
CA SER A 41 -12.71 4.79 10.11
C SER A 41 -11.19 4.87 10.25
N ASP A 42 -10.45 4.02 9.55
CA ASP A 42 -8.99 3.99 9.59
C ASP A 42 -8.33 4.69 8.41
N MET A 43 -9.12 5.18 7.47
CA MET A 43 -8.58 5.80 6.25
C MET A 43 -7.57 6.91 6.54
N GLY A 44 -7.87 7.76 7.52
CA GLY A 44 -6.96 8.83 7.92
C GLY A 44 -5.62 8.34 8.46
N LYS A 45 -5.58 7.12 8.98
CA LYS A 45 -4.36 6.55 9.55
C LYS A 45 -3.38 6.05 8.49
N VAL A 46 -3.88 5.72 7.31
CA VAL A 46 -3.02 5.27 6.19
C VAL A 46 -2.72 6.42 5.22
N ILE A 47 -3.51 7.47 5.24
CA ILE A 47 -3.26 8.66 4.43
C ILE A 47 -2.36 9.63 5.19
N GLY A 48 -2.70 9.91 6.44
CA GLY A 48 -1.95 10.82 7.28
C GLY A 48 -2.21 12.28 6.95
N LYS A 49 -1.64 13.15 7.76
CA LYS A 49 -1.79 14.59 7.60
C LYS A 49 -1.16 15.02 6.28
N GLN A 50 -1.95 15.68 5.43
CA GLN A 50 -1.51 16.15 4.12
C GLN A 50 -1.02 15.01 3.20
N GLY A 51 -1.49 13.78 3.46
CA GLY A 51 -1.11 12.62 2.66
C GLY A 51 0.30 12.11 2.89
N ARG A 52 0.95 12.52 3.98
CA ARG A 52 2.36 12.17 4.24
C ARG A 52 2.59 10.68 4.45
N ILE A 53 1.67 10.00 5.11
CA ILE A 53 1.81 8.56 5.35
C ILE A 53 1.64 7.81 4.02
N ALA A 54 0.63 8.18 3.23
CA ALA A 54 0.41 7.58 1.92
C ALA A 54 1.62 7.78 1.00
N LYS A 55 2.22 8.96 1.02
CA LYS A 55 3.43 9.24 0.24
C LYS A 55 4.60 8.37 0.68
N ALA A 56 4.76 8.18 2.00
CA ALA A 56 5.83 7.34 2.53
C ALA A 56 5.63 5.88 2.11
N ILE A 57 4.41 5.37 2.17
CA ILE A 57 4.12 4.00 1.73
C ILE A 57 4.41 3.85 0.24
N ARG A 58 3.99 4.82 -0.58
CA ARG A 58 4.27 4.80 -2.01
C ARG A 58 5.76 4.80 -2.30
N CYS A 59 6.53 5.56 -1.52
CA CYS A 59 7.99 5.62 -1.66
C CYS A 59 8.62 4.25 -1.40
N VAL A 60 8.19 3.57 -0.35
CA VAL A 60 8.68 2.23 -0.02
C VAL A 60 8.32 1.22 -1.12
N VAL A 61 7.08 1.30 -1.63
CA VAL A 61 6.61 0.43 -2.71
C VAL A 61 7.43 0.63 -3.97
N LYS A 62 7.69 1.89 -4.34
CA LYS A 62 8.52 2.20 -5.51
C LYS A 62 9.94 1.68 -5.38
N ALA A 63 10.51 1.80 -4.19
CA ALA A 63 11.86 1.30 -3.95
C ALA A 63 11.91 -0.23 -4.09
N ALA A 64 10.91 -0.92 -3.55
CA ALA A 64 10.82 -2.38 -3.66
C ALA A 64 10.67 -2.82 -5.11
N ALA A 65 9.81 -2.11 -5.87
CA ALA A 65 9.58 -2.41 -7.28
C ALA A 65 10.83 -2.17 -8.12
N SER A 66 11.56 -1.09 -7.84
CA SER A 66 12.78 -0.75 -8.55
C SER A 66 13.84 -1.85 -8.43
N ARG A 67 13.90 -2.52 -7.30
CA ARG A 67 14.82 -3.64 -7.10
C ARG A 67 14.53 -4.82 -8.02
N GLU A 68 13.29 -4.92 -8.48
CA GLU A 68 12.85 -6.01 -9.37
C GLU A 68 12.66 -5.54 -10.81
N ASP A 69 13.14 -4.34 -11.15
CA ASP A 69 12.97 -3.71 -12.46
C ASP A 69 11.51 -3.61 -12.87
N LYS A 70 10.63 -3.32 -11.89
CA LYS A 70 9.20 -3.18 -12.11
C LYS A 70 8.73 -1.79 -11.74
N LYS A 71 7.57 -1.42 -12.24
CA LYS A 71 6.87 -0.22 -11.81
C LYS A 71 5.72 -0.65 -10.92
N ALA A 72 5.51 0.07 -9.84
CA ALA A 72 4.40 -0.22 -8.94
C ALA A 72 3.64 1.04 -8.62
N VAL A 73 2.32 0.91 -8.56
CA VAL A 73 1.40 1.98 -8.20
C VAL A 73 0.59 1.50 -7.00
N LEU A 74 0.47 2.35 -6.00
CA LEU A 74 -0.37 2.07 -4.84
C LEU A 74 -1.62 2.95 -4.90
N GLU A 75 -2.77 2.31 -4.86
CA GLU A 75 -4.06 2.99 -4.76
C GLU A 75 -4.67 2.68 -3.40
N ILE A 76 -5.20 3.70 -2.73
CA ILE A 76 -5.84 3.56 -1.42
C ILE A 76 -7.33 3.82 -1.59
N GLN A 77 -8.13 2.85 -1.15
CA GLN A 77 -9.60 2.91 -1.29
C GLN A 77 -10.28 2.89 0.06
#